data_6494941cb059713ea454b13ef3b01a18
#
_entry.id   6494941cb059713ea454b13ef3b01a18
#
_cell.length_a   1.000
_cell.length_b   1.000
_cell.length_c   1.000
_cell.angle_alpha   90.00
_cell.angle_beta   90.00
_cell.angle_gamma   90.00
#
_symmetry.space_group_name_H-M   'P 1'
#
loop_
_entity.id
_entity.type
_entity.pdbx_description
1 polymer ?
#
loop_
_entity_poly.entity_id
_entity_poly.type
_entity_poly.pdbx_seq_one_letter_code
_entity_poly.pdbx_strand_id
1 'polypeptide(L)'
;MKEKLQTFKKTGVVVFENLLDKNKSLKIFNKVLKNRNWSKKIFRTKKEVIKYPQYTKTNPGKGICNYAEEFNLDFIEKNKTIQTFLNKTLGDEYEIVLKKFVVAVPDAWVPNWLKEKVNKFLIANLGGYIKKKFRDVTYFRGIDYHQDIIDNPNAKPDMLTMYVYLNDVDKNMSPLNVIEKSHILGPTVFPHIIKDNINNEFLMYGKSRKTLRKFKKKQLIS
;
A
#
# COMPACT_ATOMS: atom_id res chain seq x y z
N MET A 1 20.51 -14.29 -1.35
CA MET A 1 20.61 -12.84 -1.60
C MET A 1 20.85 -12.51 -3.08
N LYS A 2 21.88 -13.06 -3.73
CA LYS A 2 22.16 -12.78 -5.17
C LYS A 2 20.93 -13.02 -6.08
N GLU A 3 20.27 -14.13 -5.93
CA GLU A 3 19.04 -14.48 -6.67
C GLU A 3 17.90 -13.49 -6.42
N LYS A 4 17.66 -13.10 -5.16
CA LYS A 4 16.62 -12.12 -4.81
C LYS A 4 16.89 -10.76 -5.47
N LEU A 5 18.14 -10.30 -5.50
CA LEU A 5 18.55 -9.08 -6.18
C LEU A 5 18.37 -9.17 -7.70
N GLN A 6 18.71 -10.31 -8.30
CA GLN A 6 18.49 -10.53 -9.73
C GLN A 6 17.00 -10.52 -10.05
N THR A 7 16.17 -11.21 -9.25
CA THR A 7 14.72 -11.22 -9.40
C THR A 7 14.17 -9.78 -9.30
N PHE A 8 14.57 -9.02 -8.28
CA PHE A 8 14.13 -7.64 -8.10
C PHE A 8 14.51 -6.75 -9.29
N LYS A 9 15.77 -6.80 -9.74
CA LYS A 9 16.22 -6.05 -10.93
C LYS A 9 15.45 -6.42 -12.19
N LYS A 10 15.08 -7.69 -12.34
CA LYS A 10 14.36 -8.20 -13.52
C LYS A 10 12.88 -7.86 -13.50
N THR A 11 12.23 -7.95 -12.36
CA THR A 11 10.76 -7.89 -12.25
C THR A 11 10.24 -6.62 -11.57
N GLY A 12 11.09 -5.91 -10.84
CA GLY A 12 10.69 -4.75 -10.01
C GLY A 12 10.07 -5.14 -8.68
N VAL A 13 9.95 -6.43 -8.38
CA VAL A 13 9.38 -6.92 -7.12
C VAL A 13 10.11 -8.18 -6.65
N VAL A 14 10.24 -8.32 -5.34
CA VAL A 14 10.75 -9.54 -4.70
C VAL A 14 9.97 -9.82 -3.43
N VAL A 15 9.71 -11.09 -3.17
CA VAL A 15 9.07 -11.55 -1.94
C VAL A 15 10.08 -12.32 -1.10
N PHE A 16 10.10 -12.02 0.19
CA PHE A 16 10.85 -12.77 1.19
C PHE A 16 9.83 -13.53 2.06
N GLU A 17 9.67 -14.80 1.75
CA GLU A 17 8.79 -15.67 2.52
C GLU A 17 9.47 -16.12 3.80
N ASN A 18 8.71 -16.22 4.89
CA ASN A 18 9.16 -16.70 6.19
C ASN A 18 10.41 -15.99 6.77
N LEU A 19 10.64 -14.73 6.35
CA LEU A 19 11.82 -13.97 6.77
C LEU A 19 11.70 -13.44 8.19
N LEU A 20 10.49 -13.04 8.60
CA LEU A 20 10.25 -12.41 9.88
C LEU A 20 9.72 -13.42 10.90
N ASP A 21 10.00 -13.14 12.16
CA ASP A 21 9.46 -13.90 13.28
C ASP A 21 7.93 -13.80 13.31
N LYS A 22 7.26 -14.91 13.04
CA LYS A 22 5.79 -15.02 12.99
C LYS A 22 5.15 -14.60 14.31
N ASN A 23 5.75 -14.97 15.46
CA ASN A 23 5.19 -14.65 16.78
C ASN A 23 5.26 -13.14 17.04
N LYS A 24 6.35 -12.47 16.64
CA LYS A 24 6.47 -11.01 16.76
C LYS A 24 5.47 -10.29 15.86
N SER A 25 5.30 -10.75 14.62
CA SER A 25 4.31 -10.21 13.68
C SER A 25 2.89 -10.35 14.23
N LEU A 26 2.50 -11.55 14.69
CA LEU A 26 1.20 -11.80 15.29
C LEU A 26 0.97 -11.01 16.58
N LYS A 27 2.00 -10.83 17.41
CA LYS A 27 1.90 -9.99 18.61
C LYS A 27 1.54 -8.54 18.28
N ILE A 28 2.17 -7.97 17.26
CA ILE A 28 1.82 -6.62 16.76
C ILE A 28 0.41 -6.63 16.22
N PHE A 29 0.07 -7.56 15.32
CA PHE A 29 -1.25 -7.69 14.73
C PHE A 29 -2.36 -7.72 15.78
N ASN A 30 -2.22 -8.61 16.79
CA ASN A 30 -3.21 -8.74 17.87
C ASN A 30 -3.31 -7.47 18.73
N LYS A 31 -2.18 -6.81 19.02
CA LYS A 31 -2.17 -5.54 19.76
C LYS A 31 -2.90 -4.45 18.97
N VAL A 32 -2.65 -4.37 17.66
CA VAL A 32 -3.31 -3.42 16.76
C VAL A 32 -4.81 -3.67 16.71
N LEU A 33 -5.27 -4.92 16.56
CA LEU A 33 -6.69 -5.27 16.57
C LEU A 33 -7.35 -4.89 17.91
N LYS A 34 -6.73 -5.24 19.03
CA LYS A 34 -7.25 -4.95 20.38
C LYS A 34 -7.37 -3.44 20.61
N ASN A 35 -6.35 -2.67 20.27
CA ASN A 35 -6.32 -1.23 20.53
C ASN A 35 -7.31 -0.46 19.67
N ARG A 36 -7.56 -0.91 18.46
CA ARG A 36 -8.38 -0.15 17.49
C ARG A 36 -9.84 -0.59 17.46
N ASN A 37 -10.14 -1.84 17.82
CA ASN A 37 -11.50 -2.39 17.75
C ASN A 37 -12.20 -2.00 16.44
N TRP A 38 -11.53 -2.28 15.32
CA TRP A 38 -11.97 -1.86 14.00
C TRP A 38 -13.31 -2.48 13.63
N SER A 39 -14.21 -1.64 13.15
CA SER A 39 -15.54 -2.02 12.67
C SER A 39 -16.09 -0.92 11.76
N LYS A 40 -17.32 -1.07 11.26
CA LYS A 40 -18.04 -0.01 10.56
C LYS A 40 -18.13 1.33 11.33
N LYS A 41 -17.94 1.31 12.66
CA LYS A 41 -17.95 2.52 13.52
C LYS A 41 -16.78 3.46 13.30
N ILE A 42 -15.75 3.04 12.56
CA ILE A 42 -14.62 3.93 12.17
C ILE A 42 -15.10 5.06 11.25
N PHE A 43 -16.14 4.84 10.47
CA PHE A 43 -16.63 5.83 9.52
C PHE A 43 -17.37 6.99 10.19
N ARG A 44 -17.25 8.15 9.60
CA ARG A 44 -18.08 9.33 9.89
C ARG A 44 -19.50 9.10 9.39
N THR A 45 -20.46 9.74 10.02
CA THR A 45 -21.83 9.76 9.51
C THR A 45 -21.95 10.68 8.29
N LYS A 46 -23.01 10.50 7.48
CA LYS A 46 -23.31 11.38 6.35
C LYS A 46 -23.45 12.84 6.79
N LYS A 47 -24.10 13.09 7.95
CA LYS A 47 -24.26 14.45 8.53
C LYS A 47 -22.90 15.08 8.86
N GLU A 48 -21.98 14.35 9.49
CA GLU A 48 -20.63 14.83 9.80
C GLU A 48 -19.82 15.17 8.54
N VAL A 49 -19.97 14.36 7.47
CA VAL A 49 -19.26 14.62 6.20
C VAL A 49 -19.81 15.87 5.52
N ILE A 50 -21.13 16.08 5.54
CA ILE A 50 -21.77 17.29 4.98
C ILE A 50 -21.36 18.54 5.78
N LYS A 51 -21.37 18.45 7.11
CA LYS A 51 -21.03 19.58 8.00
C LYS A 51 -19.54 19.99 7.87
N TYR A 52 -18.65 19.04 7.62
CA TYR A 52 -17.20 19.28 7.56
C TYR A 52 -16.60 18.71 6.26
N PRO A 53 -16.96 19.27 5.09
CA PRO A 53 -16.52 18.72 3.79
C PRO A 53 -15.02 18.86 3.54
N GLN A 54 -14.34 19.80 4.22
CA GLN A 54 -12.89 19.99 4.13
C GLN A 54 -12.10 18.73 4.50
N TYR A 55 -12.61 17.89 5.38
CA TYR A 55 -11.93 16.65 5.78
C TYR A 55 -11.89 15.60 4.67
N THR A 56 -12.77 15.68 3.67
CA THR A 56 -12.76 14.77 2.53
C THR A 56 -11.72 15.15 1.48
N LYS A 57 -11.20 16.38 1.53
CA LYS A 57 -10.19 16.92 0.62
C LYS A 57 -8.76 16.69 1.13
N THR A 58 -8.62 16.32 2.38
CA THR A 58 -7.30 16.12 3.01
C THR A 58 -6.81 14.72 2.67
N ASN A 59 -5.65 14.62 2.02
CA ASN A 59 -4.94 13.36 1.94
C ASN A 59 -4.41 13.01 3.35
N PRO A 60 -4.96 12.00 4.03
CA PRO A 60 -4.54 11.67 5.38
C PRO A 60 -3.16 10.99 5.42
N GLY A 61 -2.55 10.71 4.27
CA GLY A 61 -1.25 10.06 4.18
C GLY A 61 -0.08 10.93 4.65
N LYS A 62 -0.21 12.25 4.67
CA LYS A 62 0.88 13.14 5.11
C LYS A 62 0.66 13.59 6.56
N GLY A 63 1.55 13.16 7.46
CA GLY A 63 1.68 13.71 8.81
C GLY A 63 0.66 13.24 9.86
N ILE A 64 -0.23 12.30 9.52
CA ILE A 64 -1.23 11.76 10.46
C ILE A 64 -1.14 10.23 10.59
N CYS A 65 -0.47 9.53 9.68
CA CYS A 65 -0.36 8.07 9.69
C CYS A 65 0.84 7.61 10.52
N ASN A 66 0.83 7.94 11.81
CA ASN A 66 1.96 7.70 12.72
C ASN A 66 1.74 6.54 13.72
N TYR A 67 0.64 5.80 13.60
CA TYR A 67 0.36 4.71 14.54
C TYR A 67 1.45 3.64 14.58
N ALA A 68 2.20 3.47 13.49
CA ALA A 68 3.33 2.55 13.44
C ALA A 68 4.45 2.93 14.42
N GLU A 69 4.56 4.20 14.83
CA GLU A 69 5.56 4.71 15.78
C GLU A 69 5.32 4.21 17.22
N GLU A 70 4.10 3.77 17.53
CA GLU A 70 3.77 3.17 18.84
C GLU A 70 4.33 1.75 19.02
N PHE A 71 4.97 1.18 18.00
CA PHE A 71 5.45 -0.19 18.00
C PHE A 71 6.96 -0.27 17.80
N ASN A 72 7.59 -1.17 18.55
CA ASN A 72 8.97 -1.54 18.25
C ASN A 72 8.99 -2.45 17.01
N LEU A 73 9.51 -1.91 15.92
CA LEU A 73 9.66 -2.60 14.63
C LEU A 73 11.10 -3.06 14.38
N ASP A 74 11.96 -3.08 15.40
CA ASP A 74 13.38 -3.47 15.28
C ASP A 74 13.57 -4.84 14.62
N PHE A 75 12.67 -5.79 14.86
CA PHE A 75 12.77 -7.12 14.26
C PHE A 75 12.60 -7.11 12.73
N ILE A 76 12.06 -6.03 12.17
CA ILE A 76 11.97 -5.75 10.74
C ILE A 76 13.17 -4.88 10.33
N GLU A 77 13.32 -3.70 10.96
CA GLU A 77 14.27 -2.67 10.57
C GLU A 77 15.72 -3.10 10.77
N LYS A 78 16.00 -3.89 11.83
CA LYS A 78 17.34 -4.43 12.13
C LYS A 78 17.55 -5.85 11.61
N ASN A 79 16.62 -6.36 10.79
CA ASN A 79 16.81 -7.68 10.17
C ASN A 79 17.96 -7.62 9.15
N LYS A 80 19.00 -8.39 9.40
CA LYS A 80 20.23 -8.36 8.57
C LYS A 80 19.98 -8.68 7.10
N THR A 81 19.02 -9.54 6.79
CA THR A 81 18.68 -9.88 5.40
C THR A 81 18.02 -8.70 4.70
N ILE A 82 17.10 -8.01 5.39
CA ILE A 82 16.45 -6.81 4.89
C ILE A 82 17.50 -5.71 4.67
N GLN A 83 18.30 -5.40 5.69
CA GLN A 83 19.34 -4.38 5.59
C GLN A 83 20.33 -4.67 4.45
N THR A 84 20.80 -5.94 4.34
CA THR A 84 21.68 -6.33 3.23
C THR A 84 21.02 -6.13 1.86
N PHE A 85 19.73 -6.41 1.74
CA PHE A 85 19.01 -6.20 0.49
C PHE A 85 18.88 -4.70 0.17
N LEU A 86 18.49 -3.90 1.16
CA LEU A 86 18.32 -2.44 1.00
C LEU A 86 19.64 -1.77 0.65
N ASN A 87 20.72 -2.07 1.38
CA ASN A 87 22.06 -1.53 1.09
C ASN A 87 22.52 -1.86 -0.33
N LYS A 88 22.30 -3.08 -0.79
CA LYS A 88 22.65 -3.48 -2.17
C LYS A 88 21.76 -2.89 -3.25
N THR A 89 20.61 -2.37 -2.89
CA THR A 89 19.62 -1.81 -3.82
C THR A 89 19.65 -0.29 -3.85
N LEU A 90 19.76 0.35 -2.70
CA LEU A 90 19.67 1.80 -2.50
C LEU A 90 21.00 2.46 -2.11
N GLY A 91 21.99 1.68 -1.71
CA GLY A 91 23.22 2.17 -1.09
C GLY A 91 23.15 2.14 0.43
N ASP A 92 24.31 2.37 1.07
CA ASP A 92 24.42 2.23 2.53
C ASP A 92 23.84 3.44 3.30
N GLU A 93 23.60 4.55 2.62
CA GLU A 93 23.07 5.79 3.20
C GLU A 93 21.56 5.98 2.99
N TYR A 94 20.81 4.89 2.74
CA TYR A 94 19.35 5.00 2.61
C TYR A 94 18.70 5.40 3.94
N GLU A 95 17.58 6.13 3.85
CA GLU A 95 16.77 6.51 4.99
C GLU A 95 15.34 5.97 4.87
N ILE A 96 14.69 5.76 6.01
CA ILE A 96 13.28 5.38 6.07
C ILE A 96 12.43 6.65 6.13
N VAL A 97 11.85 7.00 4.99
CA VAL A 97 11.04 8.23 4.85
C VAL A 97 9.72 8.15 5.59
N LEU A 98 9.09 6.97 5.62
CA LEU A 98 7.74 6.80 6.20
C LEU A 98 7.51 5.36 6.62
N LYS A 99 6.93 5.21 7.83
CA LYS A 99 6.37 3.95 8.34
C LYS A 99 4.88 4.15 8.61
N LYS A 100 4.04 3.27 8.08
CA LYS A 100 2.59 3.37 8.32
C LYS A 100 1.91 2.00 8.33
N PHE A 101 0.87 1.87 9.12
CA PHE A 101 -0.06 0.75 8.95
C PHE A 101 -1.04 1.03 7.81
N VAL A 102 -1.32 -0.02 7.06
CA VAL A 102 -2.28 -0.02 5.96
C VAL A 102 -3.34 -1.07 6.25
N VAL A 103 -4.59 -0.69 6.11
CA VAL A 103 -5.74 -1.57 6.35
C VAL A 103 -6.60 -1.63 5.11
N ALA A 104 -6.83 -2.83 4.60
CA ALA A 104 -7.88 -3.08 3.61
C ALA A 104 -9.24 -3.07 4.33
N VAL A 105 -10.16 -2.23 3.86
CA VAL A 105 -11.48 -2.06 4.47
C VAL A 105 -12.47 -3.03 3.86
N PRO A 106 -13.05 -3.96 4.65
CA PRO A 106 -14.09 -4.86 4.15
C PRO A 106 -15.30 -4.08 3.59
N ASP A 107 -15.89 -4.55 2.52
CA ASP A 107 -17.06 -3.91 1.90
C ASP A 107 -18.24 -3.77 2.88
N ALA A 108 -18.42 -4.75 3.74
CA ALA A 108 -19.47 -4.75 4.77
C ALA A 108 -19.34 -3.59 5.79
N TRP A 109 -18.14 -3.00 5.93
CA TRP A 109 -17.94 -1.86 6.84
C TRP A 109 -18.28 -0.53 6.19
N VAL A 110 -18.23 -0.44 4.87
CA VAL A 110 -18.49 0.81 4.14
C VAL A 110 -19.98 1.18 4.30
N PRO A 111 -20.31 2.37 4.83
CA PRO A 111 -21.70 2.78 4.98
C PRO A 111 -22.42 2.88 3.63
N ASN A 112 -23.69 2.50 3.58
CA ASN A 112 -24.49 2.51 2.34
C ASN A 112 -24.43 3.87 1.62
N TRP A 113 -24.52 4.97 2.36
CA TRP A 113 -24.45 6.32 1.79
C TRP A 113 -23.10 6.63 1.11
N LEU A 114 -22.03 5.89 1.46
CA LEU A 114 -20.70 6.06 0.88
C LEU A 114 -20.45 5.08 -0.26
N LYS A 115 -21.10 3.90 -0.25
CA LYS A 115 -20.93 2.85 -1.26
C LYS A 115 -21.16 3.35 -2.67
N GLU A 116 -22.22 4.11 -2.90
CA GLU A 116 -22.51 4.70 -4.22
C GLU A 116 -21.38 5.59 -4.72
N LYS A 117 -20.79 6.37 -3.81
CA LYS A 117 -19.69 7.27 -4.15
C LYS A 117 -18.40 6.53 -4.45
N VAL A 118 -18.02 5.55 -3.63
CA VAL A 118 -16.81 4.73 -3.85
C VAL A 118 -16.92 3.79 -5.04
N ASN A 119 -18.15 3.43 -5.44
CA ASN A 119 -18.37 2.61 -6.62
C ASN A 119 -18.37 3.42 -7.93
N LYS A 120 -18.71 4.72 -7.86
CA LYS A 120 -18.71 5.63 -9.03
C LYS A 120 -17.36 6.28 -9.28
N PHE A 121 -16.62 6.52 -8.22
CA PHE A 121 -15.35 7.23 -8.29
C PHE A 121 -14.26 6.41 -7.63
N LEU A 122 -13.10 6.41 -8.23
CA LEU A 122 -11.92 5.85 -7.63
C LEU A 122 -11.53 6.67 -6.39
N ILE A 123 -11.83 6.15 -5.21
CA ILE A 123 -11.42 6.75 -3.95
C ILE A 123 -10.31 5.88 -3.39
N ALA A 124 -9.08 6.23 -3.73
CA ALA A 124 -7.90 5.49 -3.33
C ALA A 124 -7.76 5.42 -1.80
N ASN A 125 -8.03 6.51 -1.12
CA ASN A 125 -7.86 6.60 0.33
C ASN A 125 -9.17 7.04 1.00
N LEU A 126 -9.68 6.19 1.88
CA LEU A 126 -10.92 6.44 2.62
C LEU A 126 -10.76 7.39 3.82
N GLY A 127 -9.54 7.86 4.12
CA GLY A 127 -9.23 8.61 5.33
C GLY A 127 -10.09 9.86 5.56
N GLY A 128 -10.51 10.55 4.49
CA GLY A 128 -11.43 11.70 4.59
C GLY A 128 -12.81 11.35 5.18
N TYR A 129 -13.21 10.09 5.08
CA TYR A 129 -14.48 9.56 5.59
C TYR A 129 -14.33 8.86 6.95
N ILE A 130 -13.12 8.74 7.46
CA ILE A 130 -12.80 8.11 8.74
C ILE A 130 -12.83 9.16 9.86
N LYS A 131 -13.26 8.77 11.07
CA LYS A 131 -13.24 9.62 12.27
C LYS A 131 -11.81 9.98 12.64
N LYS A 132 -11.59 11.22 13.13
CA LYS A 132 -10.26 11.75 13.45
C LYS A 132 -9.38 10.78 14.27
N LYS A 133 -9.94 10.14 15.28
CA LYS A 133 -9.21 9.22 16.18
C LYS A 133 -8.67 7.94 15.53
N PHE A 134 -9.08 7.64 14.29
CA PHE A 134 -8.61 6.48 13.54
C PHE A 134 -7.76 6.86 12.33
N ARG A 135 -7.45 8.16 12.14
CA ARG A 135 -6.77 8.66 10.93
C ARG A 135 -5.25 8.54 10.98
N ASP A 136 -4.71 7.90 11.98
CA ASP A 136 -3.31 7.56 12.15
C ASP A 136 -2.89 6.27 11.41
N VAL A 137 -3.82 5.70 10.65
CA VAL A 137 -3.66 4.52 9.79
C VAL A 137 -4.19 4.85 8.39
N THR A 138 -3.62 4.26 7.36
CA THR A 138 -4.11 4.39 5.98
C THR A 138 -5.16 3.32 5.68
N TYR A 139 -6.31 3.73 5.15
CA TYR A 139 -7.43 2.84 4.84
C TYR A 139 -7.67 2.81 3.34
N PHE A 140 -7.57 1.63 2.75
CA PHE A 140 -7.80 1.42 1.32
C PHE A 140 -9.02 0.55 1.05
N ARG A 141 -9.65 0.80 -0.09
CA ARG A 141 -10.62 -0.07 -0.70
C ARG A 141 -10.48 0.00 -2.22
N GLY A 142 -9.77 -0.99 -2.80
CA GLY A 142 -9.61 -1.05 -4.24
C GLY A 142 -8.89 0.17 -4.81
N ILE A 143 -7.62 0.32 -4.47
CA ILE A 143 -6.79 1.37 -5.06
C ILE A 143 -6.27 0.91 -6.43
N ASP A 144 -6.26 1.82 -7.41
CA ASP A 144 -5.63 1.57 -8.71
C ASP A 144 -4.12 1.43 -8.61
N TYR A 145 -3.56 0.80 -9.63
CA TYR A 145 -2.11 0.74 -9.80
C TYR A 145 -1.51 2.14 -9.86
N HIS A 146 -0.52 2.38 -9.03
CA HIS A 146 0.22 3.63 -8.94
C HIS A 146 1.66 3.34 -8.50
N GLN A 147 2.49 4.36 -8.52
CA GLN A 147 3.82 4.34 -7.90
C GLN A 147 3.79 5.29 -6.71
N ASP A 148 4.36 4.88 -5.57
CA ASP A 148 4.31 5.67 -4.33
C ASP A 148 5.02 7.02 -4.43
N ILE A 149 5.82 7.25 -5.46
CA ILE A 149 6.40 8.55 -5.76
C ILE A 149 5.34 9.66 -5.97
N ILE A 150 4.08 9.28 -6.22
CA ILE A 150 2.97 10.25 -6.31
C ILE A 150 2.79 11.06 -5.02
N ASP A 151 3.14 10.48 -3.87
CA ASP A 151 3.08 11.16 -2.58
C ASP A 151 4.32 12.05 -2.34
N ASN A 152 5.38 11.89 -3.14
CA ASN A 152 6.64 12.60 -3.03
C ASN A 152 7.14 13.05 -4.41
N PRO A 153 6.42 13.95 -5.12
CA PRO A 153 6.73 14.29 -6.51
C PRO A 153 8.09 14.97 -6.71
N ASN A 154 8.68 15.51 -5.64
CA ASN A 154 10.00 16.14 -5.65
C ASN A 154 11.12 15.19 -5.21
N ALA A 155 10.79 13.96 -4.81
CA ALA A 155 11.80 12.98 -4.44
C ALA A 155 12.54 12.46 -5.67
N LYS A 156 13.80 12.06 -5.48
CA LYS A 156 14.52 11.31 -6.50
C LYS A 156 13.82 9.98 -6.74
N PRO A 157 13.86 9.42 -7.96
CA PRO A 157 13.18 8.18 -8.32
C PRO A 157 13.89 6.91 -7.82
N ASP A 158 14.65 6.98 -6.75
CA ASP A 158 15.39 5.91 -6.10
C ASP A 158 14.70 5.42 -4.81
N MET A 159 13.38 5.41 -4.83
CA MET A 159 12.55 4.93 -3.75
C MET A 159 12.25 3.42 -3.87
N LEU A 160 12.14 2.78 -2.70
CA LEU A 160 11.63 1.41 -2.57
C LEU A 160 10.53 1.39 -1.51
N THR A 161 9.40 0.76 -1.84
CA THR A 161 8.33 0.51 -0.87
C THR A 161 8.39 -0.93 -0.41
N MET A 162 8.49 -1.13 0.91
CA MET A 162 8.48 -2.45 1.53
C MET A 162 7.13 -2.67 2.21
N TYR A 163 6.41 -3.71 1.79
CA TYR A 163 5.19 -4.16 2.44
C TYR A 163 5.50 -5.36 3.36
N VAL A 164 4.95 -5.30 4.56
CA VAL A 164 5.06 -6.39 5.55
C VAL A 164 3.66 -6.83 5.91
N TYR A 165 3.34 -8.08 5.62
CA TYR A 165 2.11 -8.71 6.09
C TYR A 165 2.29 -9.16 7.53
N LEU A 166 1.39 -8.71 8.41
CA LEU A 166 1.40 -9.07 9.83
C LEU A 166 0.57 -10.31 10.13
N ASN A 167 -0.24 -10.75 9.18
CA ASN A 167 -1.05 -11.97 9.20
C ASN A 167 -1.02 -12.61 7.82
N ASP A 168 -1.44 -13.86 7.74
CA ASP A 168 -1.61 -14.54 6.48
C ASP A 168 -2.63 -13.78 5.60
N VAL A 169 -2.32 -13.61 4.32
CA VAL A 169 -3.15 -12.87 3.35
C VAL A 169 -3.41 -13.75 2.14
N ASP A 170 -4.67 -14.14 1.97
CA ASP A 170 -5.14 -14.89 0.81
C ASP A 170 -5.72 -13.97 -0.28
N LYS A 171 -6.15 -14.58 -1.39
CA LYS A 171 -6.74 -13.85 -2.53
C LYS A 171 -8.00 -13.04 -2.21
N ASN A 172 -8.69 -13.34 -1.10
CA ASN A 172 -9.92 -12.66 -0.70
C ASN A 172 -9.66 -11.53 0.32
N MET A 173 -8.44 -11.41 0.81
CA MET A 173 -8.04 -10.43 1.82
C MET A 173 -7.42 -9.16 1.24
N SER A 174 -7.74 -8.83 -0.01
CA SER A 174 -7.21 -7.65 -0.73
C SER A 174 -5.67 -7.62 -0.77
N PRO A 175 -5.03 -8.69 -1.25
CA PRO A 175 -3.58 -8.73 -1.36
C PRO A 175 -3.05 -7.66 -2.31
N LEU A 176 -1.80 -7.25 -2.12
CA LEU A 176 -1.13 -6.33 -3.00
C LEU A 176 -0.99 -6.95 -4.40
N ASN A 177 -1.37 -6.18 -5.41
CA ASN A 177 -1.16 -6.55 -6.80
C ASN A 177 -0.08 -5.66 -7.41
N VAL A 178 0.83 -6.24 -8.16
CA VAL A 178 1.92 -5.51 -8.83
C VAL A 178 1.93 -5.81 -10.32
N ILE A 179 2.42 -4.84 -11.10
CA ILE A 179 2.68 -5.01 -12.53
C ILE A 179 4.16 -5.30 -12.68
N GLU A 180 4.51 -6.57 -12.90
CA GLU A 180 5.91 -6.97 -13.05
C GLU A 180 6.58 -6.22 -14.21
N LYS A 181 7.82 -5.81 -14.02
CA LYS A 181 8.63 -5.04 -15.00
C LYS A 181 8.12 -3.63 -15.31
N SER A 182 7.08 -3.13 -14.65
CA SER A 182 6.62 -1.76 -14.89
C SER A 182 7.66 -0.69 -14.54
N HIS A 183 8.57 -0.98 -13.62
CA HIS A 183 9.66 -0.09 -13.22
C HIS A 183 10.60 0.30 -14.38
N ILE A 184 10.73 -0.54 -15.41
CA ILE A 184 11.57 -0.23 -16.60
C ILE A 184 11.05 0.96 -17.41
N LEU A 185 9.79 1.34 -17.22
CA LEU A 185 9.22 2.52 -17.87
C LEU A 185 9.57 3.82 -17.15
N GLY A 186 10.27 3.71 -16.03
CA GLY A 186 10.68 4.83 -15.20
C GLY A 186 9.57 5.34 -14.27
N PRO A 187 9.91 6.29 -13.39
CA PRO A 187 8.99 6.84 -12.41
C PRO A 187 7.93 7.72 -13.05
N THR A 188 6.76 7.80 -12.41
CA THR A 188 5.72 8.73 -12.78
C THR A 188 4.89 9.14 -11.57
N VAL A 189 4.57 10.42 -11.46
CA VAL A 189 3.62 10.98 -10.48
C VAL A 189 2.17 10.87 -10.96
N PHE A 190 1.98 10.58 -12.25
CA PHE A 190 0.66 10.33 -12.82
C PHE A 190 0.53 8.85 -13.21
N PRO A 191 -0.63 8.23 -13.02
CA PRO A 191 -0.85 6.86 -13.45
C PRO A 191 -0.51 6.71 -14.93
N HIS A 192 0.26 5.69 -15.26
CA HIS A 192 0.39 5.27 -16.64
C HIS A 192 -0.95 4.76 -17.17
N ILE A 193 -1.09 4.70 -18.49
CA ILE A 193 -2.31 4.18 -19.09
C ILE A 193 -2.36 2.67 -18.86
N ILE A 194 -3.46 2.21 -18.28
CA ILE A 194 -3.74 0.81 -18.04
C ILE A 194 -5.00 0.42 -18.80
N LYS A 195 -4.93 -0.72 -19.50
CA LYS A 195 -6.09 -1.37 -20.08
C LYS A 195 -6.12 -2.81 -19.56
N ASP A 196 -7.13 -3.12 -18.75
CA ASP A 196 -7.28 -4.40 -18.07
C ASP A 196 -8.38 -5.19 -18.77
N ASN A 197 -8.06 -5.92 -19.81
CA ASN A 197 -9.04 -6.70 -20.58
C ASN A 197 -8.55 -8.01 -21.14
N ILE A 198 -7.40 -8.53 -20.74
CA ILE A 198 -6.90 -9.70 -21.46
C ILE A 198 -7.17 -11.00 -20.71
N ASN A 199 -7.01 -11.02 -19.45
CA ASN A 199 -7.35 -12.05 -18.48
C ASN A 199 -6.77 -11.63 -17.12
N ASN A 200 -7.01 -12.44 -16.08
CA ASN A 200 -6.53 -12.12 -14.74
C ASN A 200 -5.01 -12.08 -14.58
N GLU A 201 -4.24 -12.57 -15.56
CA GLU A 201 -2.77 -12.65 -15.47
C GLU A 201 -2.05 -11.47 -16.13
N PHE A 202 -2.65 -10.81 -17.11
CA PHE A 202 -1.99 -9.79 -17.91
C PHE A 202 -2.84 -8.54 -18.05
N LEU A 203 -2.16 -7.41 -18.29
CA LEU A 203 -2.78 -6.15 -18.65
C LEU A 203 -1.92 -5.44 -19.70
N MET A 204 -2.50 -4.43 -20.34
CA MET A 204 -1.75 -3.50 -21.18
C MET A 204 -1.39 -2.28 -20.34
N TYR A 205 -0.11 -1.94 -20.29
CA TYR A 205 0.43 -0.84 -19.51
C TYR A 205 1.45 -0.04 -20.31
N GLY A 206 1.45 1.28 -20.18
CA GLY A 206 2.38 2.15 -20.88
C GLY A 206 2.22 3.62 -20.54
N LYS A 207 3.23 4.46 -20.91
CA LYS A 207 3.22 5.91 -20.69
C LYS A 207 2.21 6.64 -21.58
N SER A 208 1.85 6.06 -22.73
CA SER A 208 0.88 6.61 -23.68
C SER A 208 0.14 5.49 -24.40
N ARG A 209 -0.95 5.84 -25.10
CA ARG A 209 -1.69 4.86 -25.94
C ARG A 209 -0.81 4.17 -26.97
N LYS A 210 0.20 4.89 -27.51
CA LYS A 210 1.14 4.37 -28.53
C LYS A 210 2.19 3.42 -27.95
N THR A 211 2.46 3.50 -26.64
CA THR A 211 3.51 2.72 -25.95
C THR A 211 2.95 1.60 -25.09
N LEU A 212 1.66 1.27 -25.23
CA LEU A 212 1.05 0.18 -24.50
C LEU A 212 1.72 -1.15 -24.85
N ARG A 213 2.13 -1.89 -23.83
CA ARG A 213 2.71 -3.23 -23.93
C ARG A 213 2.02 -4.17 -22.95
N LYS A 214 2.11 -5.46 -23.24
CA LYS A 214 1.58 -6.52 -22.37
C LYS A 214 2.53 -6.73 -21.19
N PHE A 215 2.00 -6.62 -19.98
CA PHE A 215 2.72 -6.88 -18.71
C PHE A 215 1.97 -7.93 -17.89
N LYS A 216 2.74 -8.68 -17.10
CA LYS A 216 2.17 -9.65 -16.17
C LYS A 216 1.71 -8.97 -14.88
N LYS A 217 0.52 -9.33 -14.41
CA LYS A 217 0.05 -9.02 -13.06
C LYS A 217 0.56 -10.11 -12.11
N LYS A 218 0.98 -9.72 -10.93
CA LYS A 218 1.33 -10.64 -9.85
C LYS A 218 0.59 -10.23 -8.60
N GLN A 219 -0.15 -11.15 -8.04
CA GLN A 219 -0.78 -11.00 -6.73
C GLN A 219 0.18 -11.53 -5.66
N LEU A 220 0.43 -10.72 -4.63
CA LEU A 220 1.30 -11.07 -3.53
C LEU A 220 0.42 -11.60 -2.39
N ILE A 221 0.45 -12.90 -2.20
CA ILE A 221 -0.22 -13.62 -1.10
C ILE A 221 0.85 -14.19 -0.17
N SER A 222 0.50 -14.48 1.08
CA SER A 222 1.39 -15.07 2.08
C SER A 222 0.79 -16.31 2.70
#